data_c2af6ff382c24700ef1cc00fd513dd36
#
_entry.id   c2af6ff382c24700ef1cc00fd513dd36
#
_cell.length_a   1.000
_cell.length_b   1.000
_cell.length_c   1.000
_cell.angle_alpha   90.00
_cell.angle_beta   90.00
_cell.angle_gamma   90.00
#
_symmetry.space_group_name_H-M   'P 1'
#
loop_
_entity.id
_entity.type
_entity.pdbx_description
1 polymer ?
#
loop_
_entity_poly.entity_id
_entity_poly.type
_entity_poly.pdbx_seq_one_letter_code
_entity_poly.pdbx_strand_id
1 'polypeptide(L)' 'DLVCAAVSAVVIGGLNSLENHANYFIEIKDGYVSLNAKSLANDHDEVVLDTIITSLLTIEQNYRKYIKITQERTD' A
#
# COMPACT_ATOMS: atom_id res chain seq x y z
N ASP A 1 -0.87 -11.10 14.26
CA ASP A 1 -2.32 -11.23 14.21
C ASP A 1 -2.83 -11.27 12.77
N LEU A 2 -4.11 -11.55 12.59
CA LEU A 2 -4.69 -11.72 11.25
C LEU A 2 -4.69 -10.43 10.44
N VAL A 3 -4.89 -9.29 11.08
CA VAL A 3 -4.91 -8.00 10.38
C VAL A 3 -3.51 -7.66 9.87
N CYS A 4 -2.49 -7.84 10.69
CA CYS A 4 -1.11 -7.61 10.28
C CYS A 4 -0.72 -8.56 9.15
N ALA A 5 -1.13 -9.81 9.21
CA ALA A 5 -0.85 -10.79 8.16
C ALA A 5 -1.53 -10.37 6.85
N ALA A 6 -2.79 -9.92 6.92
CA ALA A 6 -3.53 -9.49 5.74
C ALA A 6 -2.88 -8.27 5.10
N VAL A 7 -2.52 -7.26 5.90
CA VAL A 7 -1.86 -6.06 5.41
C VAL A 7 -0.51 -6.40 4.78
N SER A 8 0.28 -7.25 5.45
CA SER A 8 1.59 -7.67 4.93
C SER A 8 1.46 -8.39 3.59
N ALA A 9 0.48 -9.29 3.46
CA ALA A 9 0.25 -10.02 2.23
C ALA A 9 -0.10 -9.07 1.07
N VAL A 10 -0.99 -8.12 1.32
CA VAL A 10 -1.42 -7.15 0.31
C VAL A 10 -0.25 -6.26 -0.11
N VAL A 11 0.47 -5.71 0.86
CA VAL A 11 1.57 -4.78 0.58
C VAL A 11 2.71 -5.50 -0.12
N ILE A 12 3.20 -6.60 0.44
CA ILE A 12 4.34 -7.32 -0.13
C ILE A 12 4.01 -7.89 -1.51
N GLY A 13 2.83 -8.52 -1.64
CA GLY A 13 2.39 -9.06 -2.92
C GLY A 13 2.21 -7.97 -3.97
N GLY A 14 1.61 -6.84 -3.58
CA GLY A 14 1.46 -5.71 -4.47
C GLY A 14 2.80 -5.12 -4.91
N LEU A 15 3.73 -4.96 -3.96
CA LEU A 15 5.04 -4.42 -4.27
C LEU A 15 5.82 -5.29 -5.24
N ASN A 16 5.70 -6.60 -5.08
CA ASN A 16 6.35 -7.54 -6.00
C ASN A 16 5.76 -7.46 -7.41
N SER A 17 4.58 -6.89 -7.55
CA SER A 17 3.92 -6.72 -8.85
C SER A 17 4.30 -5.43 -9.56
N LEU A 18 4.97 -4.51 -8.88
CA LEU A 18 5.43 -3.26 -9.52
C LEU A 18 6.54 -3.54 -10.51
N GLU A 19 6.55 -2.79 -11.61
CA GLU A 19 7.60 -2.88 -12.62
C GLU A 19 8.79 -2.02 -12.28
N ASN A 20 8.54 -0.78 -11.81
CA ASN A 20 9.59 0.18 -11.54
C ASN A 20 9.85 0.30 -10.05
N HIS A 21 10.42 -0.76 -9.47
CA HIS A 21 10.64 -0.87 -8.03
C HIS A 21 11.42 0.30 -7.43
N ALA A 22 12.43 0.78 -8.15
CA ALA A 22 13.29 1.85 -7.66
C ALA A 22 12.59 3.20 -7.51
N ASN A 23 11.40 3.36 -8.10
CA ASN A 23 10.63 4.59 -8.02
C ASN A 23 9.91 4.76 -6.68
N TYR A 24 9.82 3.69 -5.88
CA TYR A 24 8.99 3.69 -4.69
C TYR A 24 9.79 3.47 -3.43
N PHE A 25 9.36 4.15 -2.38
CA PHE A 25 9.90 3.97 -1.05
C PHE A 25 8.75 3.54 -0.13
N ILE A 26 8.92 2.40 0.53
CA ILE A 26 7.90 1.84 1.38
C ILE A 26 8.45 1.61 2.77
N GLU A 27 7.69 2.02 3.76
CA GLU A 27 8.02 1.83 5.15
C GLU A 27 6.88 1.11 5.84
N ILE A 28 7.19 0.02 6.51
CA ILE A 28 6.22 -0.77 7.26
C ILE A 28 6.66 -0.81 8.72
N LYS A 29 5.79 -0.35 9.60
CA LYS A 29 5.96 -0.40 11.04
C LYS A 29 4.68 -0.93 11.66
N ASP A 30 4.73 -1.28 12.94
CA ASP A 30 3.54 -1.73 13.65
C ASP A 30 2.43 -0.69 13.54
N GLY A 31 1.32 -1.07 12.88
CA GLY A 31 0.17 -0.20 12.70
C GLY A 31 0.36 0.94 11.70
N TYR A 32 1.44 0.91 10.92
CA TYR A 32 1.74 1.99 10.00
C TYR A 32 2.40 1.48 8.71
N VAL A 33 1.86 1.89 7.58
CA VAL A 33 2.44 1.62 6.27
C VAL A 33 2.52 2.93 5.50
N SER A 34 3.69 3.24 4.96
CA SER A 34 3.91 4.44 4.18
C SER A 34 4.45 4.06 2.80
N LEU A 35 3.87 4.64 1.76
CA LEU A 35 4.33 4.45 0.39
C LEU A 35 4.51 5.80 -0.27
N ASN A 36 5.71 6.04 -0.80
CA ASN A 36 6.04 7.27 -1.50
C ASN A 36 6.63 6.95 -2.86
N ALA A 37 6.26 7.73 -3.88
CA ALA A 37 6.81 7.61 -5.22
C ALA A 37 7.71 8.80 -5.52
N LYS A 38 8.85 8.54 -6.15
CA LYS A 38 9.79 9.60 -6.56
C LYS A 38 9.28 10.37 -7.78
N SER A 39 8.53 9.68 -8.63
CA SER A 39 7.94 10.26 -9.84
C SER A 39 6.60 9.59 -10.13
N LEU A 40 5.88 10.08 -11.12
CA LEU A 40 4.60 9.50 -11.52
C LEU A 40 4.76 8.05 -11.92
N ALA A 41 3.83 7.22 -11.48
CA ALA A 41 3.79 5.81 -11.84
C ALA A 41 3.42 5.65 -13.32
N ASN A 42 3.97 4.62 -13.97
CA ASN A 42 3.50 4.24 -15.30
C ASN A 42 2.10 3.63 -15.18
N ASP A 43 1.44 3.36 -16.31
CA ASP A 43 0.06 2.87 -16.32
C ASP A 43 -0.10 1.56 -15.57
N HIS A 44 0.84 0.63 -15.76
CA HIS A 44 0.81 -0.65 -15.07
C HIS A 44 0.91 -0.46 -13.55
N ASP A 45 1.89 0.32 -13.10
CA ASP A 45 2.12 0.52 -11.68
C ASP A 45 1.00 1.32 -11.03
N GLU A 46 0.36 2.22 -11.78
CA GLU A 46 -0.79 2.96 -11.28
C GLU A 46 -1.93 2.02 -10.90
N VAL A 47 -2.21 1.04 -11.75
CA VAL A 47 -3.24 0.03 -11.47
C VAL A 47 -2.86 -0.82 -10.26
N VAL A 48 -1.59 -1.22 -10.17
CA VAL A 48 -1.11 -2.00 -9.03
C VAL A 48 -1.26 -1.21 -7.73
N LEU A 49 -0.86 0.06 -7.73
CA LEU A 49 -0.95 0.91 -6.55
C LEU A 49 -2.41 1.14 -6.14
N ASP A 50 -3.29 1.38 -7.09
CA ASP A 50 -4.71 1.54 -6.82
C ASP A 50 -5.30 0.26 -6.20
N THR A 51 -4.87 -0.89 -6.68
CA THR A 51 -5.32 -2.18 -6.14
C THR A 51 -4.84 -2.37 -4.70
N ILE A 52 -3.58 -2.02 -4.41
CA ILE A 52 -3.04 -2.08 -3.04
C ILE A 52 -3.87 -1.18 -2.13
N ILE A 53 -4.10 0.06 -2.53
CA ILE A 53 -4.85 1.03 -1.74
C ILE A 53 -6.27 0.54 -1.49
N THR A 54 -6.96 0.09 -2.53
CA THR A 54 -8.32 -0.42 -2.41
C THR A 54 -8.38 -1.61 -1.45
N SER A 55 -7.42 -2.52 -1.56
CA SER A 55 -7.35 -3.69 -0.67
C SER A 55 -7.13 -3.27 0.79
N LEU A 56 -6.25 -2.30 1.02
CA LEU A 56 -5.99 -1.80 2.37
C LEU A 56 -7.21 -1.09 2.95
N LEU A 57 -7.90 -0.28 2.15
CA LEU A 57 -9.13 0.39 2.59
C LEU A 57 -10.22 -0.61 2.93
N THR A 58 -10.29 -1.71 2.20
CA THR A 58 -11.24 -2.80 2.47
C THR A 58 -10.96 -3.42 3.84
N ILE A 59 -9.69 -3.65 4.15
CA ILE A 59 -9.29 -4.17 5.46
C ILE A 59 -9.64 -3.15 6.55
N GLU A 60 -9.35 -1.88 6.32
CA GLU A 60 -9.65 -0.82 7.29
C GLU A 60 -11.14 -0.74 7.63
N GLN A 61 -12.02 -0.89 6.64
CA GLN A 61 -13.46 -0.84 6.86
C GLN A 61 -13.93 -1.85 7.90
N ASN A 62 -13.30 -3.03 7.92
CA ASN A 62 -13.70 -4.11 8.82
C ASN A 62 -12.92 -4.13 10.13
N TYR A 63 -11.77 -3.46 10.19
CA TYR A 63 -10.85 -3.55 11.33
C TYR A 63 -10.31 -2.18 11.72
N ARG A 64 -11.17 -1.18 11.84
CA ARG A 64 -10.78 0.23 12.12
C ARG A 64 -9.98 0.41 13.39
N LYS A 65 -10.15 -0.48 14.36
CA LYS A 65 -9.41 -0.41 15.63
C LYS A 65 -7.94 -0.78 15.46
N TYR A 66 -7.60 -1.47 14.38
CA TYR A 66 -6.28 -2.06 14.21
C TYR A 66 -5.48 -1.44 13.06
N ILE A 67 -6.14 -0.71 12.17
CA ILE A 67 -5.47 -0.15 11.00
C ILE A 67 -6.13 1.17 10.60
N LYS A 68 -5.30 2.15 10.21
CA LYS A 68 -5.74 3.42 9.66
C LYS A 68 -4.94 3.71 8.40
N ILE A 69 -5.64 3.99 7.31
CA ILE A 69 -5.02 4.29 6.01
C ILE A 69 -5.09 5.79 5.76
N THR A 70 -3.94 6.38 5.46
CA THR A 70 -3.84 7.79 5.09
C THR A 70 -3.18 7.89 3.73
N GLN A 71 -3.76 8.68 2.85
CA GLN A 71 -3.22 8.93 1.53
C GLN A 71 -2.83 10.39 1.39
N GLU A 72 -1.62 10.63 0.89
CA GLU A 72 -1.16 11.96 0.55
C GLU A 72 -0.68 11.93 -0.90
N ARG A 73 -1.17 12.87 -1.71
CA ARG A 73 -0.70 13.04 -3.08
C ARG A 73 -0.09 14.42 -3.20
N THR A 74 1.14 14.46 -3.67
CA THR A 74 1.81 15.68 -4.08
C THR A 74 1.75 15.73 -5.61
N ASP A 75 0.95 16.60 -6.10
CA ASP A 75 0.82 16.80 -7.55
C ASP A 75 1.80 17.86 -8.02
#